data_61590b2610fbf65c95ebb199919b80da
#
_entry.id   61590b2610fbf65c95ebb199919b80da
#
_cell.length_a   1.000
_cell.length_b   1.000
_cell.length_c   1.000
_cell.angle_alpha   90.00
_cell.angle_beta   90.00
_cell.angle_gamma   90.00
#
_symmetry.space_group_name_H-M   'P 1'
#
loop_
_entity.id
_entity.type
_entity.pdbx_description
1 polymer ?
#
loop_
_entity_poly.entity_id
_entity_poly.type
_entity_poly.pdbx_seq_one_letter_code
_entity_poly.pdbx_strand_id
1 'polypeptide(L)'
;MKKKVTEDHPKKERKVTSGPIRDKERTKARMIAAVGKVIQKKGYHALNGPNIALECGLNKALIWNYFGGLDQLVEAYLTQKDFWQIGDKGVLEQMISNPNDIDVDLVNELLKSQLNTFLKDKTKQKIIHWGLGEKTKALKNIADRREALGEELFKHFDPKFENSEIDLRATLALLVSGIYYLSLQAKSTGSTFCGIDINTEEGKIRIEKTVERILKQAFAEVE
;
A
#
# COMPACT_ATOMS: atom_id res chain seq x y z
N MET A 1 54.11 40.11 -45.96
CA MET A 1 53.78 39.07 -44.99
C MET A 1 52.58 39.55 -44.20
N LYS A 2 51.35 39.02 -44.45
CA LYS A 2 50.15 39.35 -43.70
C LYS A 2 49.87 38.20 -42.70
N LYS A 3 49.87 38.48 -41.41
CA LYS A 3 49.52 37.54 -40.35
C LYS A 3 48.01 37.34 -40.37
N LYS A 4 47.55 36.07 -40.48
CA LYS A 4 46.17 35.66 -40.28
C LYS A 4 45.88 35.67 -38.75
N VAL A 5 44.92 36.45 -38.35
CA VAL A 5 44.32 36.39 -37.00
C VAL A 5 43.25 35.29 -37.03
N THR A 6 43.46 34.26 -36.24
CA THR A 6 42.44 33.20 -36.02
C THR A 6 41.51 33.67 -34.94
N GLU A 7 40.25 33.91 -35.29
CA GLU A 7 39.16 34.14 -34.31
C GLU A 7 38.82 32.85 -33.57
N ASP A 8 38.98 32.87 -32.27
CA ASP A 8 38.63 31.78 -31.37
C ASP A 8 37.14 31.89 -31.08
N HIS A 9 36.33 30.99 -31.65
CA HIS A 9 34.90 30.89 -31.34
C HIS A 9 34.70 30.11 -30.07
N PRO A 10 33.94 30.64 -29.07
CA PRO A 10 33.65 29.91 -27.82
C PRO A 10 32.87 28.64 -28.12
N LYS A 11 33.42 27.50 -27.68
CA LYS A 11 32.74 26.20 -27.71
C LYS A 11 31.44 26.25 -26.88
N LYS A 12 30.28 26.15 -27.55
CA LYS A 12 29.02 25.96 -26.88
C LYS A 12 29.10 24.73 -25.99
N GLU A 13 28.96 24.92 -24.68
CA GLU A 13 28.81 23.83 -23.72
C GLU A 13 27.64 22.94 -24.14
N ARG A 14 27.92 21.66 -24.39
CA ARG A 14 26.90 20.66 -24.64
C ARG A 14 26.09 20.50 -23.35
N LYS A 15 24.78 20.81 -23.38
CA LYS A 15 23.84 20.42 -22.34
C LYS A 15 24.01 18.94 -22.06
N VAL A 16 24.39 18.59 -20.84
CA VAL A 16 24.47 17.21 -20.38
C VAL A 16 23.05 16.63 -20.46
N THR A 17 22.75 15.90 -21.50
CA THR A 17 21.53 15.10 -21.63
C THR A 17 21.60 14.00 -20.58
N SER A 18 20.53 13.87 -19.79
CA SER A 18 20.37 12.82 -18.77
C SER A 18 20.74 11.46 -19.34
N GLY A 19 21.72 10.77 -18.70
CA GLY A 19 22.26 9.51 -19.18
C GLY A 19 21.25 8.36 -19.21
N PRO A 20 21.59 7.21 -19.83
CA PRO A 20 20.71 6.04 -20.05
C PRO A 20 20.02 5.50 -18.80
N ILE A 21 20.62 5.67 -17.63
CA ILE A 21 20.08 5.22 -16.33
C ILE A 21 18.82 6.01 -15.95
N ARG A 22 18.79 7.31 -16.19
CA ARG A 22 17.64 8.18 -15.87
C ARG A 22 16.44 7.89 -16.76
N ASP A 23 16.67 7.51 -18.00
CA ASP A 23 15.61 7.10 -18.92
C ASP A 23 15.03 5.73 -18.57
N LYS A 24 15.84 4.82 -18.02
CA LYS A 24 15.40 3.50 -17.54
C LYS A 24 14.44 3.63 -16.37
N GLU A 25 14.77 4.39 -15.33
CA GLU A 25 13.92 4.57 -14.16
C GLU A 25 12.63 5.33 -14.52
N ARG A 26 12.69 6.32 -15.38
CA ARG A 26 11.52 7.01 -15.91
C ARG A 26 10.59 6.07 -16.68
N THR A 27 11.16 5.16 -17.47
CA THR A 27 10.42 4.16 -18.23
C THR A 27 9.74 3.15 -17.31
N LYS A 28 10.44 2.65 -16.28
CA LYS A 28 9.87 1.77 -15.26
C LYS A 28 8.70 2.46 -14.53
N ALA A 29 8.89 3.70 -14.08
CA ALA A 29 7.84 4.46 -13.40
C ALA A 29 6.59 4.64 -14.27
N ARG A 30 6.74 4.89 -15.59
CA ARG A 30 5.62 4.97 -16.54
C ARG A 30 4.87 3.64 -16.65
N MET A 31 5.57 2.51 -16.68
CA MET A 31 4.94 1.19 -16.74
C MET A 31 4.20 0.86 -15.44
N ILE A 32 4.79 1.14 -14.29
CA ILE A 32 4.14 0.96 -12.98
C ILE A 32 2.88 1.83 -12.89
N ALA A 33 2.94 3.09 -13.29
CA ALA A 33 1.78 3.97 -13.31
C ALA A 33 0.67 3.47 -14.25
N ALA A 34 1.03 2.86 -15.38
CA ALA A 34 0.08 2.29 -16.34
C ALA A 34 -0.71 1.11 -15.76
N VAL A 35 -0.10 0.28 -14.90
CA VAL A 35 -0.82 -0.78 -14.16
C VAL A 35 -2.00 -0.17 -13.39
N GLY A 36 -1.74 0.88 -12.61
CA GLY A 36 -2.79 1.56 -11.84
C GLY A 36 -3.90 2.13 -12.72
N LYS A 37 -3.53 2.73 -13.85
CA LYS A 37 -4.52 3.28 -14.80
C LYS A 37 -5.38 2.19 -15.43
N VAL A 38 -4.81 1.04 -15.80
CA VAL A 38 -5.56 -0.10 -16.32
C VAL A 38 -6.55 -0.62 -15.26
N ILE A 39 -6.11 -0.79 -14.01
CA ILE A 39 -6.98 -1.20 -12.89
C ILE A 39 -8.12 -0.20 -12.70
N GLN A 40 -7.83 1.10 -12.73
CA GLN A 40 -8.85 2.12 -12.54
C GLN A 40 -9.90 2.17 -13.66
N LYS A 41 -9.45 2.06 -14.92
CA LYS A 41 -10.30 2.19 -16.11
C LYS A 41 -11.05 0.91 -16.46
N LYS A 42 -10.41 -0.25 -16.34
CA LYS A 42 -10.88 -1.52 -16.89
C LYS A 42 -10.99 -2.65 -15.86
N GLY A 43 -10.56 -2.41 -14.61
CA GLY A 43 -10.46 -3.45 -13.58
C GLY A 43 -9.20 -4.30 -13.71
N TYR A 44 -8.96 -5.12 -12.69
CA TYR A 44 -7.76 -5.98 -12.61
C TYR A 44 -7.78 -7.12 -13.63
N HIS A 45 -8.95 -7.62 -14.05
CA HIS A 45 -9.08 -8.64 -15.11
C HIS A 45 -8.49 -8.21 -16.46
N ALA A 46 -8.35 -6.89 -16.67
CA ALA A 46 -7.77 -6.34 -17.90
C ALA A 46 -6.24 -6.19 -17.82
N LEU A 47 -5.60 -6.62 -16.74
CA LEU A 47 -4.14 -6.56 -16.61
C LEU A 47 -3.47 -7.58 -17.52
N ASN A 48 -2.95 -7.09 -18.62
CA ASN A 48 -2.13 -7.85 -19.56
C ASN A 48 -1.13 -6.92 -20.25
N GLY A 49 -0.11 -7.52 -20.85
CA GLY A 49 0.97 -6.76 -21.52
C GLY A 49 0.47 -5.76 -22.57
N PRO A 50 -0.44 -6.13 -23.49
CA PRO A 50 -1.01 -5.22 -24.47
C PRO A 50 -1.72 -4.00 -23.87
N ASN A 51 -2.59 -4.18 -22.87
CA ASN A 51 -3.31 -3.06 -22.25
C ASN A 51 -2.36 -2.10 -21.51
N ILE A 52 -1.36 -2.64 -20.81
CA ILE A 52 -0.35 -1.82 -20.13
C ILE A 52 0.51 -1.08 -21.14
N ALA A 53 0.96 -1.75 -22.21
CA ALA A 53 1.74 -1.13 -23.27
C ALA A 53 0.98 0.02 -23.95
N LEU A 54 -0.32 -0.19 -24.23
CA LEU A 54 -1.20 0.84 -24.78
C LEU A 54 -1.33 2.04 -23.83
N GLU A 55 -1.55 1.77 -22.53
CA GLU A 55 -1.76 2.83 -21.53
C GLU A 55 -0.47 3.65 -21.28
N CYS A 56 0.71 3.02 -21.32
CA CYS A 56 1.96 3.76 -21.14
C CYS A 56 2.58 4.25 -22.45
N GLY A 57 2.05 3.89 -23.62
CA GLY A 57 2.61 4.27 -24.92
C GLY A 57 4.01 3.69 -25.16
N LEU A 58 4.27 2.46 -24.71
CA LEU A 58 5.57 1.78 -24.80
C LEU A 58 5.42 0.38 -25.40
N ASN A 59 6.51 -0.16 -25.92
CA ASN A 59 6.50 -1.53 -26.44
C ASN A 59 6.35 -2.54 -25.30
N LYS A 60 5.44 -3.52 -25.47
CA LYS A 60 5.20 -4.60 -24.49
C LYS A 60 6.45 -5.40 -24.13
N ALA A 61 7.40 -5.57 -25.05
CA ALA A 61 8.65 -6.28 -24.82
C ALA A 61 9.50 -5.65 -23.69
N LEU A 62 9.35 -4.35 -23.45
CA LEU A 62 10.05 -3.66 -22.37
C LEU A 62 9.59 -4.10 -20.97
N ILE A 63 8.38 -4.69 -20.83
CA ILE A 63 7.91 -5.26 -19.57
C ILE A 63 8.88 -6.38 -19.14
N TRP A 64 9.20 -7.28 -20.06
CA TRP A 64 10.16 -8.37 -19.81
C TRP A 64 11.57 -7.86 -19.57
N ASN A 65 12.01 -6.88 -20.36
CA ASN A 65 13.37 -6.33 -20.25
C ASN A 65 13.62 -5.61 -18.92
N TYR A 66 12.61 -4.93 -18.36
CA TYR A 66 12.78 -4.11 -17.17
C TYR A 66 12.29 -4.79 -15.87
N PHE A 67 11.33 -5.70 -15.96
CA PHE A 67 10.72 -6.34 -14.80
C PHE A 67 10.88 -7.86 -14.79
N GLY A 68 11.21 -8.49 -15.91
CA GLY A 68 11.26 -9.94 -16.02
C GLY A 68 9.90 -10.59 -16.35
N GLY A 69 8.82 -9.78 -16.40
CA GLY A 69 7.49 -10.25 -16.74
C GLY A 69 6.37 -9.38 -16.20
N LEU A 70 5.13 -9.79 -16.50
CA LEU A 70 3.93 -9.08 -16.08
C LEU A 70 3.73 -9.14 -14.57
N ASP A 71 3.91 -10.32 -13.96
CA ASP A 71 3.73 -10.52 -12.53
C ASP A 71 4.65 -9.65 -11.70
N GLN A 72 5.92 -9.53 -12.09
CA GLN A 72 6.90 -8.68 -11.42
C GLN A 72 6.57 -7.19 -11.59
N LEU A 73 6.05 -6.77 -12.75
CA LEU A 73 5.58 -5.40 -12.94
C LEU A 73 4.37 -5.10 -12.04
N VAL A 74 3.41 -6.03 -11.96
CA VAL A 74 2.24 -5.91 -11.10
C VAL A 74 2.66 -5.90 -9.63
N GLU A 75 3.58 -6.77 -9.24
CA GLU A 75 4.12 -6.79 -7.88
C GLU A 75 4.82 -5.47 -7.52
N ALA A 76 5.61 -4.89 -8.42
CA ALA A 76 6.22 -3.57 -8.22
C ALA A 76 5.16 -2.47 -8.01
N TYR A 77 4.05 -2.51 -8.76
CA TYR A 77 2.94 -1.60 -8.56
C TYR A 77 2.26 -1.79 -7.19
N LEU A 78 1.94 -3.03 -6.83
CA LEU A 78 1.30 -3.36 -5.56
C LEU A 78 2.17 -2.91 -4.38
N THR A 79 3.49 -3.18 -4.44
CA THR A 79 4.44 -2.75 -3.42
C THR A 79 4.45 -1.23 -3.23
N GLN A 80 4.37 -0.45 -4.33
CA GLN A 80 4.29 1.02 -4.24
C GLN A 80 2.96 1.53 -3.67
N LYS A 81 1.91 0.71 -3.69
CA LYS A 81 0.56 1.08 -3.23
C LYS A 81 0.16 0.41 -1.93
N ASP A 82 1.02 -0.44 -1.40
CA ASP A 82 0.74 -1.15 -0.17
C ASP A 82 0.64 -0.17 1.01
N PHE A 83 -0.49 -0.25 1.73
CA PHE A 83 -0.75 0.57 2.90
C PHE A 83 0.36 0.42 3.95
N TRP A 84 0.73 -0.84 4.24
CA TRP A 84 1.71 -1.16 5.27
C TRP A 84 3.13 -0.65 4.99
N GLN A 85 3.43 -0.31 3.72
CA GLN A 85 4.72 0.28 3.34
C GLN A 85 4.70 1.80 3.18
N ILE A 86 3.52 2.41 2.92
CA ILE A 86 3.41 3.81 2.49
C ILE A 86 2.39 4.59 3.34
N GLY A 87 1.46 3.89 4.02
CA GLY A 87 0.42 4.47 4.87
C GLY A 87 1.02 5.26 6.01
N ASP A 88 0.64 5.12 7.21
CA ASP A 88 1.26 5.79 8.35
C ASP A 88 2.67 5.24 8.65
N LYS A 89 3.61 5.50 7.73
CA LYS A 89 5.03 5.19 7.95
C LYS A 89 5.47 5.65 9.33
N GLY A 90 4.96 6.80 9.79
CA GLY A 90 5.27 7.34 11.09
C GLY A 90 4.87 6.40 12.24
N VAL A 91 3.62 5.95 12.29
CA VAL A 91 3.14 5.06 13.37
C VAL A 91 3.84 3.71 13.30
N LEU A 92 3.87 3.09 12.13
CA LEU A 92 4.47 1.76 11.97
C LEU A 92 6.00 1.79 12.15
N GLU A 93 6.71 2.81 11.63
CA GLU A 93 8.14 3.00 11.83
C GLU A 93 8.45 3.28 13.32
N GLN A 94 7.60 4.01 14.02
CA GLN A 94 7.71 4.20 15.47
C GLN A 94 7.56 2.89 16.22
N MET A 95 6.54 2.09 15.91
CA MET A 95 6.31 0.77 16.50
C MET A 95 7.51 -0.15 16.30
N ILE A 96 8.07 -0.22 15.10
CA ILE A 96 9.21 -1.10 14.81
C ILE A 96 10.51 -0.58 15.45
N SER A 97 10.71 0.74 15.49
CA SER A 97 11.94 1.35 16.00
C SER A 97 12.01 1.37 17.53
N ASN A 98 10.86 1.50 18.19
CA ASN A 98 10.74 1.56 19.64
C ASN A 98 9.70 0.56 20.16
N PRO A 99 9.97 -0.74 20.02
CA PRO A 99 8.96 -1.76 20.34
C PRO A 99 8.54 -1.77 21.82
N ASN A 100 9.38 -1.28 22.72
CA ASN A 100 9.06 -1.19 24.15
C ASN A 100 8.05 -0.08 24.48
N ASP A 101 7.84 0.87 23.55
CA ASP A 101 6.92 1.99 23.71
C ASP A 101 5.55 1.70 23.03
N ILE A 102 5.35 0.46 22.56
CA ILE A 102 4.09 0.08 21.94
C ILE A 102 3.04 -0.16 23.02
N ASP A 103 2.08 0.76 23.09
CA ASP A 103 0.93 0.71 23.95
C ASP A 103 -0.38 0.51 23.17
N VAL A 104 -1.49 0.40 23.89
CA VAL A 104 -2.82 0.24 23.31
C VAL A 104 -3.24 1.44 22.46
N ASP A 105 -2.81 2.65 22.82
CA ASP A 105 -3.21 3.85 22.10
C ASP A 105 -2.53 3.91 20.71
N LEU A 106 -1.27 3.48 20.60
CA LEU A 106 -0.55 3.38 19.32
C LEU A 106 -1.18 2.34 18.39
N VAL A 107 -1.58 1.17 18.91
CA VAL A 107 -2.33 0.16 18.14
C VAL A 107 -3.68 0.71 17.67
N ASN A 108 -4.39 1.44 18.52
CA ASN A 108 -5.64 2.06 18.18
C ASN A 108 -5.49 3.13 17.09
N GLU A 109 -4.47 3.97 17.18
CA GLU A 109 -4.14 4.94 16.11
C GLU A 109 -3.84 4.28 14.77
N LEU A 110 -3.11 3.17 14.78
CA LEU A 110 -2.84 2.40 13.57
C LEU A 110 -4.14 1.91 12.93
N LEU A 111 -5.06 1.33 13.69
CA LEU A 111 -6.34 0.84 13.18
C LEU A 111 -7.26 1.98 12.72
N LYS A 112 -7.33 3.09 13.44
CA LYS A 112 -8.06 4.30 13.03
C LYS A 112 -7.52 4.88 11.71
N SER A 113 -6.21 4.96 11.59
CA SER A 113 -5.57 5.43 10.37
C SER A 113 -5.85 4.50 9.19
N GLN A 114 -5.80 3.18 9.42
CA GLN A 114 -6.15 2.18 8.43
C GLN A 114 -7.59 2.36 7.93
N LEU A 115 -8.57 2.48 8.85
CA LEU A 115 -9.96 2.74 8.51
C LEU A 115 -10.12 4.00 7.66
N ASN A 116 -9.54 5.12 8.10
CA ASN A 116 -9.61 6.40 7.40
C ASN A 116 -8.99 6.31 5.99
N THR A 117 -7.89 5.61 5.86
CA THR A 117 -7.22 5.39 4.58
C THR A 117 -8.08 4.56 3.63
N PHE A 118 -8.65 3.45 4.10
CA PHE A 118 -9.51 2.60 3.25
C PHE A 118 -10.82 3.26 2.86
N LEU A 119 -11.38 4.12 3.68
CA LEU A 119 -12.57 4.90 3.32
C LEU A 119 -12.30 5.94 2.22
N LYS A 120 -11.06 6.44 2.09
CA LYS A 120 -10.70 7.52 1.16
C LYS A 120 -9.98 7.04 -0.12
N ASP A 121 -9.16 6.01 -0.04
CA ASP A 121 -8.29 5.58 -1.13
C ASP A 121 -8.92 4.48 -2.00
N LYS A 122 -9.51 4.90 -3.12
CA LYS A 122 -10.11 3.99 -4.10
C LYS A 122 -9.13 2.97 -4.68
N THR A 123 -7.84 3.29 -4.74
CA THR A 123 -6.83 2.37 -5.26
C THR A 123 -6.60 1.22 -4.28
N LYS A 124 -6.48 1.54 -2.99
CA LYS A 124 -6.33 0.53 -1.93
C LYS A 124 -7.57 -0.36 -1.80
N GLN A 125 -8.77 0.23 -1.88
CA GLN A 125 -10.02 -0.54 -1.93
C GLN A 125 -10.01 -1.58 -3.08
N LYS A 126 -9.61 -1.17 -4.29
CA LYS A 126 -9.51 -2.07 -5.44
C LYS A 126 -8.47 -3.17 -5.26
N ILE A 127 -7.33 -2.87 -4.62
CA ILE A 127 -6.28 -3.87 -4.34
C ILE A 127 -6.77 -4.90 -3.34
N ILE A 128 -7.41 -4.49 -2.24
CA ILE A 128 -7.97 -5.44 -1.26
C ILE A 128 -9.07 -6.29 -1.91
N HIS A 129 -10.01 -5.67 -2.62
CA HIS A 129 -11.06 -6.40 -3.33
C HIS A 129 -10.48 -7.41 -4.33
N TRP A 130 -9.44 -7.03 -5.07
CA TRP A 130 -8.73 -7.93 -5.97
C TRP A 130 -8.09 -9.11 -5.22
N GLY A 131 -7.44 -8.85 -4.08
CA GLY A 131 -6.83 -9.89 -3.25
C GLY A 131 -7.82 -10.91 -2.68
N LEU A 132 -9.09 -10.52 -2.50
CA LEU A 132 -10.16 -11.43 -2.06
C LEU A 132 -10.72 -12.29 -3.20
N GLY A 133 -10.69 -11.78 -4.43
CA GLY A 133 -11.33 -12.44 -5.58
C GLY A 133 -10.41 -13.31 -6.44
N GLU A 134 -9.09 -13.09 -6.37
CA GLU A 134 -8.13 -13.72 -7.28
C GLU A 134 -6.88 -14.25 -6.58
N LYS A 135 -6.36 -15.36 -7.12
CA LYS A 135 -5.11 -15.97 -6.66
C LYS A 135 -4.00 -15.70 -7.67
N THR A 136 -3.14 -14.71 -7.39
CA THR A 136 -1.93 -14.45 -8.17
C THR A 136 -0.70 -14.48 -7.28
N LYS A 137 0.47 -14.79 -7.87
CA LYS A 137 1.74 -14.77 -7.14
C LYS A 137 2.04 -13.39 -6.54
N ALA A 138 1.74 -12.32 -7.28
CA ALA A 138 1.96 -10.96 -6.82
C ALA A 138 1.10 -10.62 -5.59
N LEU A 139 -0.18 -11.00 -5.57
CA LEU A 139 -1.07 -10.79 -4.42
C LEU A 139 -0.63 -11.61 -3.22
N LYS A 140 -0.23 -12.87 -3.43
CA LYS A 140 0.32 -13.70 -2.36
C LYS A 140 1.57 -13.09 -1.75
N ASN A 141 2.52 -12.65 -2.57
CA ASN A 141 3.76 -12.03 -2.09
C ASN A 141 3.49 -10.76 -1.26
N ILE A 142 2.45 -9.99 -1.60
CA ILE A 142 2.04 -8.82 -0.81
C ILE A 142 1.44 -9.26 0.53
N ALA A 143 0.55 -10.26 0.53
CA ALA A 143 -0.03 -10.80 1.75
C ALA A 143 1.07 -11.36 2.69
N ASP A 144 1.97 -12.19 2.16
CA ASP A 144 3.08 -12.76 2.93
C ASP A 144 3.98 -11.67 3.55
N ARG A 145 4.22 -10.57 2.84
CA ARG A 145 4.99 -9.42 3.38
C ARG A 145 4.25 -8.69 4.50
N ARG A 146 2.93 -8.57 4.41
CA ARG A 146 2.11 -7.99 5.47
C ARG A 146 2.13 -8.86 6.72
N GLU A 147 1.99 -10.17 6.55
CA GLU A 147 2.10 -11.11 7.65
C GLU A 147 3.47 -11.05 8.32
N ALA A 148 4.56 -11.05 7.55
CA ALA A 148 5.91 -10.93 8.08
C ALA A 148 6.10 -9.65 8.91
N LEU A 149 5.49 -8.54 8.49
CA LEU A 149 5.51 -7.29 9.24
C LEU A 149 4.68 -7.38 10.53
N GLY A 150 3.52 -8.02 10.46
CA GLY A 150 2.68 -8.31 11.63
C GLY A 150 3.41 -9.19 12.65
N GLU A 151 4.13 -10.22 12.19
CA GLU A 151 4.92 -11.08 13.07
C GLU A 151 6.02 -10.33 13.83
N GLU A 152 6.67 -9.32 13.22
CA GLU A 152 7.63 -8.48 13.95
C GLU A 152 6.96 -7.70 15.10
N LEU A 153 5.74 -7.21 14.89
CA LEU A 153 4.98 -6.54 15.95
C LEU A 153 4.53 -7.54 17.03
N PHE A 154 4.07 -8.72 16.65
CA PHE A 154 3.60 -9.74 17.60
C PHE A 154 4.68 -10.27 18.52
N LYS A 155 5.96 -10.27 18.13
CA LYS A 155 7.08 -10.61 19.03
C LYS A 155 7.08 -9.77 20.32
N HIS A 156 6.52 -8.55 20.29
CA HIS A 156 6.44 -7.67 21.45
C HIS A 156 5.16 -7.83 22.26
N PHE A 157 4.09 -8.27 21.62
CA PHE A 157 2.81 -8.47 22.29
C PHE A 157 2.66 -9.87 22.89
N ASP A 158 3.06 -10.91 22.15
CA ASP A 158 2.85 -12.30 22.57
C ASP A 158 3.33 -12.60 24.00
N PRO A 159 4.51 -12.11 24.46
CA PRO A 159 4.95 -12.34 25.83
C PRO A 159 4.03 -11.72 26.88
N LYS A 160 3.35 -10.60 26.56
CA LYS A 160 2.43 -9.94 27.50
C LYS A 160 1.11 -10.71 27.64
N PHE A 161 0.70 -11.43 26.60
CA PHE A 161 -0.54 -12.17 26.54
C PHE A 161 -0.40 -13.68 26.77
N GLU A 162 0.81 -14.19 27.00
CA GLU A 162 1.09 -15.64 27.14
C GLU A 162 0.24 -16.33 28.21
N ASN A 163 -0.04 -15.64 29.32
CA ASN A 163 -0.83 -16.15 30.42
C ASN A 163 -2.24 -15.54 30.53
N SER A 164 -2.69 -14.84 29.51
CA SER A 164 -4.02 -14.23 29.40
C SER A 164 -4.99 -15.19 28.70
N GLU A 165 -6.29 -15.10 29.03
CA GLU A 165 -7.34 -15.76 28.26
C GLU A 165 -7.63 -15.03 26.94
N ILE A 166 -7.06 -13.84 26.72
CA ILE A 166 -7.21 -13.04 25.51
C ILE A 166 -6.25 -13.50 24.43
N ASP A 167 -6.82 -13.97 23.32
CA ASP A 167 -6.06 -14.14 22.07
C ASP A 167 -6.00 -12.78 21.33
N LEU A 168 -4.91 -12.01 21.57
CA LEU A 168 -4.73 -10.71 20.92
C LEU A 168 -4.62 -10.85 19.40
N ARG A 169 -3.98 -11.91 18.89
CA ARG A 169 -3.83 -12.16 17.45
C ARG A 169 -5.19 -12.35 16.79
N ALA A 170 -6.07 -13.19 17.38
CA ALA A 170 -7.43 -13.39 16.89
C ALA A 170 -8.26 -12.10 16.99
N THR A 171 -8.13 -11.34 18.08
CA THR A 171 -8.81 -10.06 18.26
C THR A 171 -8.42 -9.07 17.16
N LEU A 172 -7.13 -8.89 16.91
CA LEU A 172 -6.64 -7.98 15.85
C LEU A 172 -7.04 -8.48 14.46
N ALA A 173 -7.02 -9.79 14.20
CA ALA A 173 -7.48 -10.34 12.93
C ALA A 173 -8.96 -10.01 12.65
N LEU A 174 -9.82 -10.11 13.66
CA LEU A 174 -11.23 -9.72 13.55
C LEU A 174 -11.40 -8.21 13.33
N LEU A 175 -10.66 -7.37 14.05
CA LEU A 175 -10.74 -5.92 13.91
C LEU A 175 -10.24 -5.45 12.52
N VAL A 176 -9.10 -5.95 12.05
CA VAL A 176 -8.56 -5.63 10.74
C VAL A 176 -9.48 -6.11 9.61
N SER A 177 -9.97 -7.35 9.68
CA SER A 177 -10.91 -7.87 8.69
C SER A 177 -12.23 -7.10 8.70
N GLY A 178 -12.73 -6.69 9.86
CA GLY A 178 -13.90 -5.83 10.01
C GLY A 178 -13.71 -4.47 9.35
N ILE A 179 -12.57 -3.82 9.56
CA ILE A 179 -12.21 -2.55 8.92
C ILE A 179 -12.21 -2.69 7.39
N TYR A 180 -11.60 -3.76 6.86
CA TYR A 180 -11.59 -4.01 5.41
C TYR A 180 -12.99 -4.23 4.86
N TYR A 181 -13.75 -5.14 5.47
CA TYR A 181 -15.09 -5.46 5.00
C TYR A 181 -16.02 -4.24 5.04
N LEU A 182 -16.10 -3.54 6.17
CA LEU A 182 -16.94 -2.36 6.33
C LEU A 182 -16.60 -1.28 5.30
N SER A 183 -15.31 -1.03 5.10
CA SER A 183 -14.85 -0.03 4.13
C SER A 183 -15.20 -0.40 2.69
N LEU A 184 -14.97 -1.66 2.30
CA LEU A 184 -15.28 -2.15 0.95
C LEU A 184 -16.78 -2.17 0.69
N GLN A 185 -17.56 -2.70 1.62
CA GLN A 185 -19.02 -2.80 1.53
C GLN A 185 -19.64 -1.40 1.37
N ALA A 186 -19.28 -0.46 2.24
CA ALA A 186 -19.79 0.90 2.22
C ALA A 186 -19.47 1.64 0.90
N LYS A 187 -18.30 1.37 0.30
CA LYS A 187 -17.89 2.01 -0.96
C LYS A 187 -18.40 1.27 -2.20
N SER A 188 -18.75 -0.01 -2.08
CA SER A 188 -19.28 -0.81 -3.19
C SER A 188 -20.79 -0.67 -3.33
N THR A 189 -21.52 -0.75 -2.23
CA THR A 189 -22.99 -0.76 -2.23
C THR A 189 -23.62 0.55 -1.75
N GLY A 190 -22.89 1.34 -0.95
CA GLY A 190 -23.42 2.53 -0.30
C GLY A 190 -24.43 2.22 0.81
N SER A 191 -24.63 0.94 1.15
CA SER A 191 -25.61 0.52 2.14
C SER A 191 -25.06 0.54 3.56
N THR A 192 -25.95 0.66 4.54
CA THR A 192 -25.62 0.44 5.95
C THR A 192 -25.25 -1.03 6.20
N PHE A 193 -24.44 -1.26 7.24
CA PHE A 193 -24.15 -2.59 7.75
C PHE A 193 -24.44 -2.62 9.26
N CYS A 194 -25.25 -3.55 9.70
CA CYS A 194 -25.77 -3.58 11.08
C CYS A 194 -26.40 -2.24 11.50
N GLY A 195 -27.10 -1.56 10.58
CA GLY A 195 -27.70 -0.25 10.81
C GLY A 195 -26.71 0.91 10.94
N ILE A 196 -25.43 0.72 10.62
CA ILE A 196 -24.41 1.76 10.67
C ILE A 196 -24.02 2.16 9.25
N ASP A 197 -24.11 3.46 8.93
CA ASP A 197 -23.56 4.04 7.71
C ASP A 197 -22.15 4.59 7.99
N ILE A 198 -21.12 3.81 7.67
CA ILE A 198 -19.74 4.20 7.89
C ILE A 198 -19.25 5.30 6.92
N ASN A 199 -20.05 5.66 5.91
CA ASN A 199 -19.76 6.82 5.07
C ASN A 199 -20.05 8.14 5.77
N THR A 200 -20.87 8.13 6.83
CA THR A 200 -21.14 9.29 7.68
C THR A 200 -20.08 9.42 8.77
N GLU A 201 -19.83 10.63 9.22
CA GLU A 201 -18.90 10.87 10.34
C GLU A 201 -19.40 10.20 11.63
N GLU A 202 -20.73 10.21 11.90
CA GLU A 202 -21.33 9.52 13.03
C GLU A 202 -21.05 8.01 12.98
N GLY A 203 -21.33 7.36 11.86
CA GLY A 203 -21.10 5.92 11.70
C GLY A 203 -19.62 5.55 11.84
N LYS A 204 -18.73 6.38 11.27
CA LYS A 204 -17.28 6.20 11.40
C LYS A 204 -16.84 6.28 12.87
N ILE A 205 -17.25 7.32 13.60
CA ILE A 205 -16.93 7.50 15.04
C ILE A 205 -17.45 6.32 15.88
N ARG A 206 -18.62 5.79 15.58
CA ARG A 206 -19.16 4.60 16.28
C ARG A 206 -18.24 3.39 16.13
N ILE A 207 -17.72 3.14 14.93
CA ILE A 207 -16.77 2.04 14.70
C ILE A 207 -15.43 2.32 15.39
N GLU A 208 -14.87 3.52 15.26
CA GLU A 208 -13.60 3.90 15.90
C GLU A 208 -13.66 3.74 17.42
N LYS A 209 -14.73 4.21 18.07
CA LYS A 209 -14.94 4.04 19.52
C LYS A 209 -15.11 2.57 19.93
N THR A 210 -15.71 1.75 19.07
CA THR A 210 -15.87 0.32 19.34
C THR A 210 -14.54 -0.41 19.26
N VAL A 211 -13.74 -0.13 18.23
CA VAL A 211 -12.37 -0.65 18.10
C VAL A 211 -11.52 -0.28 19.31
N GLU A 212 -11.51 1.00 19.69
CA GLU A 212 -10.79 1.50 20.86
C GLU A 212 -11.20 0.78 22.15
N ARG A 213 -12.51 0.60 22.39
CA ARG A 213 -13.02 -0.10 23.56
C ARG A 213 -12.57 -1.55 23.61
N ILE A 214 -12.65 -2.29 22.48
CA ILE A 214 -12.21 -3.69 22.41
C ILE A 214 -10.72 -3.80 22.72
N LEU A 215 -9.89 -2.93 22.15
CA LEU A 215 -8.45 -2.90 22.42
C LEU A 215 -8.16 -2.60 23.89
N LYS A 216 -8.76 -1.55 24.46
CA LYS A 216 -8.54 -1.18 25.86
C LYS A 216 -8.97 -2.30 26.81
N GLN A 217 -10.07 -3.00 26.54
CA GLN A 217 -10.49 -4.15 27.32
C GLN A 217 -9.49 -5.31 27.22
N ALA A 218 -8.99 -5.61 26.03
CA ALA A 218 -7.99 -6.66 25.84
C ALA A 218 -6.67 -6.36 26.58
N PHE A 219 -6.18 -5.13 26.51
CA PHE A 219 -4.92 -4.75 27.15
C PHE A 219 -5.04 -4.61 28.67
N ALA A 220 -6.19 -4.19 29.19
CA ALA A 220 -6.41 -4.06 30.64
C ALA A 220 -6.33 -5.39 31.42
N GLU A 221 -6.37 -6.55 30.74
CA GLU A 221 -6.20 -7.84 31.38
C GLU A 221 -4.72 -8.25 31.59
N VAL A 222 -3.79 -7.52 30.98
CA VAL A 222 -2.36 -7.85 31.00
C VAL A 222 -1.48 -6.71 31.57
N GLU A 223 -2.10 -5.57 31.93
CA GLU A 223 -1.49 -4.48 32.70
C GLU A 223 -1.65 -4.73 34.22
#